data_dfa2abc77516a84c922f97034b85ff9d
#
_entry.id   dfa2abc77516a84c922f97034b85ff9d
#
_cell.length_a   1.000
_cell.length_b   1.000
_cell.length_c   1.000
_cell.angle_alpha   90.00
_cell.angle_beta   90.00
_cell.angle_gamma   90.00
#
_symmetry.space_group_name_H-M   'P 1'
#
loop_
_entity.id
_entity.type
_entity.pdbx_description
1 polymer ?
#
loop_
_entity_poly.entity_id
_entity_poly.type
_entity_poly.pdbx_seq_one_letter_code
_entity_poly.pdbx_strand_id
1 'polypeptide(L)'
;DLAFWDIPKRRVFKIHGSINNIGSIVATKEDYEKCYKRLKSQFIGNYLKVSLSTKLVVFVGYSFQDEDFKRLYSILKEESGELMPHSYIVTLDKNINKNIDSRLITPIITDGTYFIHTLKNILIEEKVLMDDSIDLYAELMLEVIENIHYKVMSELKISEYPNVLYTYAYQDGVLDALLRFIKLKCTGDYYNRNNYSGWLNVYYEARKEKVRSKKYQDVAYIDGYTNGLGIFLMDNIEILQYFPCYYIYGLKKDIRDFNEYKS
;
A
#
# COMPACT_ATOMS: atom_id res chain seq x y z
N ASP A 1 19.23 -0.98 9.12
CA ASP A 1 18.78 0.03 10.11
C ASP A 1 17.70 -0.52 11.02
N LEU A 2 18.11 -1.07 12.17
CA LEU A 2 17.22 -1.65 13.17
C LEU A 2 16.31 -0.59 13.83
N ALA A 3 16.71 0.68 13.81
CA ALA A 3 15.97 1.80 14.42
C ALA A 3 14.58 2.05 13.84
N PHE A 4 14.27 1.52 12.64
CA PHE A 4 13.00 1.70 11.96
C PHE A 4 12.11 0.44 11.95
N TRP A 5 12.44 -0.56 12.77
CA TRP A 5 11.77 -1.86 12.74
C TRP A 5 10.40 -1.87 13.38
N ASP A 6 10.08 -0.90 14.24
CA ASP A 6 8.78 -0.76 14.88
C ASP A 6 7.74 -0.02 14.03
N ILE A 7 8.17 0.57 12.91
CA ILE A 7 7.24 1.22 11.99
C ILE A 7 6.45 0.13 11.23
N PRO A 8 5.12 0.16 11.21
CA PRO A 8 4.29 -0.81 10.49
C PRO A 8 4.43 -0.60 8.99
N LYS A 9 5.49 -1.14 8.40
CA LYS A 9 5.77 -1.11 6.96
C LYS A 9 6.12 -2.50 6.46
N ARG A 10 5.97 -2.72 5.15
CA ARG A 10 6.50 -3.92 4.49
C ARG A 10 8.01 -3.97 4.67
N ARG A 11 8.51 -5.13 4.96
CA ARG A 11 9.93 -5.35 5.20
C ARG A 11 10.42 -6.49 4.34
N VAL A 12 11.58 -6.28 3.71
CA VAL A 12 12.32 -7.32 3.00
C VAL A 12 13.50 -7.73 3.87
N PHE A 13 13.50 -9.00 4.27
CA PHE A 13 14.54 -9.59 5.08
C PHE A 13 15.43 -10.47 4.20
N LYS A 14 16.66 -10.02 3.92
CA LYS A 14 17.62 -10.75 3.10
C LYS A 14 18.57 -11.54 4.01
N ILE A 15 18.26 -12.82 4.24
CA ILE A 15 19.04 -13.69 5.16
C ILE A 15 20.48 -13.83 4.70
N HIS A 16 20.70 -13.98 3.39
CA HIS A 16 22.03 -14.19 2.78
C HIS A 16 22.69 -12.89 2.31
N GLY A 17 22.20 -11.75 2.77
CA GLY A 17 22.80 -10.45 2.48
C GLY A 17 22.35 -9.81 1.18
N SER A 18 23.02 -8.74 0.78
CA SER A 18 22.70 -7.93 -0.40
C SER A 18 23.98 -7.42 -1.07
N ILE A 19 23.93 -7.30 -2.40
CA ILE A 19 25.03 -6.68 -3.18
C ILE A 19 25.29 -5.23 -2.80
N ASN A 20 24.27 -4.55 -2.26
CA ASN A 20 24.43 -3.17 -1.75
C ASN A 20 25.21 -3.11 -0.43
N ASN A 21 25.46 -4.27 0.20
CA ASN A 21 26.29 -4.42 1.38
C ASN A 21 27.11 -5.70 1.22
N ILE A 22 28.24 -5.61 0.51
CA ILE A 22 29.09 -6.74 0.12
C ILE A 22 29.52 -7.57 1.35
N GLY A 23 29.82 -6.91 2.49
CA GLY A 23 30.20 -7.60 3.73
C GLY A 23 29.08 -8.44 4.38
N SER A 24 27.85 -8.34 3.88
CA SER A 24 26.72 -9.15 4.35
C SER A 24 26.46 -10.41 3.51
N ILE A 25 27.13 -10.56 2.38
CA ILE A 25 26.90 -11.67 1.45
C ILE A 25 27.37 -12.99 2.08
N VAL A 26 26.50 -13.99 2.00
CA VAL A 26 26.78 -15.36 2.42
C VAL A 26 27.06 -16.18 1.16
N ALA A 27 28.31 -16.55 0.93
CA ALA A 27 28.73 -17.25 -0.30
C ALA A 27 29.56 -18.50 -0.03
N THR A 28 30.29 -18.54 1.09
CA THR A 28 31.13 -19.68 1.45
C THR A 28 30.50 -20.53 2.56
N LYS A 29 30.96 -21.74 2.73
CA LYS A 29 30.50 -22.62 3.82
C LYS A 29 30.67 -21.96 5.20
N GLU A 30 31.76 -21.25 5.40
CA GLU A 30 32.04 -20.53 6.66
C GLU A 30 31.03 -19.37 6.86
N ASP A 31 30.65 -18.69 5.79
CA ASP A 31 29.64 -17.62 5.86
C ASP A 31 28.28 -18.17 6.22
N TYR A 32 27.89 -19.33 5.68
CA TYR A 32 26.66 -20.04 6.03
C TYR A 32 26.66 -20.40 7.53
N GLU A 33 27.74 -20.97 8.06
CA GLU A 33 27.83 -21.30 9.48
C GLU A 33 27.73 -20.06 10.38
N LYS A 34 28.36 -18.95 10.00
CA LYS A 34 28.24 -17.66 10.70
C LYS A 34 26.80 -17.12 10.61
N CYS A 35 26.17 -17.23 9.45
CA CYS A 35 24.79 -16.82 9.23
C CYS A 35 23.84 -17.58 10.16
N TYR A 36 23.96 -18.91 10.23
CA TYR A 36 23.12 -19.73 11.10
C TYR A 36 23.32 -19.44 12.58
N LYS A 37 24.55 -19.22 13.03
CA LYS A 37 24.81 -18.79 14.41
C LYS A 37 24.10 -17.47 14.72
N ARG A 38 24.11 -16.51 13.77
CA ARG A 38 23.40 -15.23 13.90
C ARG A 38 21.89 -15.43 13.96
N LEU A 39 21.32 -16.26 13.10
CA LEU A 39 19.88 -16.56 13.11
C LEU A 39 19.43 -17.30 14.36
N LYS A 40 20.29 -18.12 14.96
CA LYS A 40 19.98 -18.86 16.20
C LYS A 40 19.95 -17.98 17.44
N SER A 41 20.88 -17.03 17.61
CA SER A 41 21.12 -16.38 18.89
C SER A 41 21.18 -14.85 18.86
N GLN A 42 21.12 -14.20 17.69
CA GLN A 42 21.21 -12.75 17.62
C GLN A 42 19.83 -12.10 17.36
N PHE A 43 19.75 -10.78 17.57
CA PHE A 43 18.51 -9.99 17.48
C PHE A 43 17.72 -10.24 16.18
N ILE A 44 18.41 -10.26 15.04
CA ILE A 44 17.81 -10.49 13.72
C ILE A 44 17.11 -11.87 13.66
N GLY A 45 17.77 -12.91 14.18
CA GLY A 45 17.22 -14.25 14.24
C GLY A 45 16.01 -14.31 15.17
N ASN A 46 16.07 -13.68 16.33
CA ASN A 46 14.93 -13.63 17.26
C ASN A 46 13.74 -12.89 16.66
N TYR A 47 13.95 -11.79 15.95
CA TYR A 47 12.88 -11.08 15.26
C TYR A 47 12.25 -11.94 14.15
N LEU A 48 13.05 -12.68 13.38
CA LEU A 48 12.54 -13.60 12.37
C LEU A 48 11.69 -14.71 13.01
N LYS A 49 12.17 -15.32 14.09
CA LYS A 49 11.44 -16.36 14.83
C LYS A 49 10.09 -15.84 15.34
N VAL A 50 10.07 -14.66 15.98
CA VAL A 50 8.82 -14.04 16.45
C VAL A 50 7.89 -13.77 15.26
N SER A 51 8.40 -13.26 14.16
CA SER A 51 7.59 -12.98 12.96
C SER A 51 6.98 -14.26 12.37
N LEU A 52 7.76 -15.34 12.29
CA LEU A 52 7.31 -16.62 11.76
C LEU A 52 6.37 -17.38 12.71
N SER A 53 6.48 -17.15 14.02
CA SER A 53 5.59 -17.77 15.01
C SER A 53 4.30 -17.01 15.27
N THR A 54 4.19 -15.76 14.82
CA THR A 54 3.00 -14.92 15.07
C THR A 54 2.22 -14.53 13.82
N LYS A 55 2.73 -14.85 12.63
CA LYS A 55 2.13 -14.46 11.34
C LYS A 55 1.79 -15.66 10.49
N LEU A 56 0.84 -15.47 9.58
CA LEU A 56 0.62 -16.43 8.49
C LEU A 56 1.88 -16.51 7.61
N VAL A 57 2.42 -17.71 7.44
CA VAL A 57 3.62 -17.96 6.66
C VAL A 57 3.26 -18.66 5.36
N VAL A 58 3.73 -18.12 4.26
CA VAL A 58 3.61 -18.74 2.93
C VAL A 58 5.01 -18.87 2.33
N PHE A 59 5.45 -20.10 2.11
CA PHE A 59 6.73 -20.39 1.46
C PHE A 59 6.51 -20.46 -0.05
N VAL A 60 7.22 -19.66 -0.83
CA VAL A 60 7.14 -19.63 -2.29
C VAL A 60 8.54 -19.85 -2.87
N GLY A 61 8.69 -20.81 -3.78
CA GLY A 61 9.97 -21.12 -4.40
C GLY A 61 10.95 -21.90 -3.52
N TYR A 62 10.50 -22.40 -2.38
CA TYR A 62 11.31 -23.26 -1.52
C TYR A 62 11.12 -24.74 -1.83
N SER A 63 12.21 -25.48 -1.74
CA SER A 63 12.22 -26.95 -1.80
C SER A 63 12.52 -27.49 -0.40
N PHE A 64 11.81 -28.54 0.03
CA PHE A 64 12.16 -29.25 1.27
C PHE A 64 13.50 -29.99 1.23
N GLN A 65 14.16 -30.00 0.07
CA GLN A 65 15.54 -30.47 -0.06
C GLN A 65 16.56 -29.36 0.20
N ASP A 66 16.10 -28.09 0.25
CA ASP A 66 16.95 -26.96 0.56
C ASP A 66 17.36 -27.02 2.04
N GLU A 67 18.66 -27.09 2.28
CA GLU A 67 19.25 -27.18 3.62
C GLU A 67 18.94 -25.93 4.46
N ASP A 68 18.84 -24.76 3.82
CA ASP A 68 18.54 -23.51 4.52
C ASP A 68 17.10 -23.50 5.02
N PHE A 69 16.18 -23.98 4.19
CA PHE A 69 14.80 -24.15 4.58
C PHE A 69 14.65 -25.15 5.73
N LYS A 70 15.27 -26.35 5.62
CA LYS A 70 15.22 -27.35 6.69
C LYS A 70 15.72 -26.81 8.00
N ARG A 71 16.84 -26.10 8.00
CA ARG A 71 17.43 -25.49 9.21
C ARG A 71 16.54 -24.42 9.82
N LEU A 72 16.02 -23.51 8.98
CA LEU A 72 15.07 -22.48 9.44
C LEU A 72 13.82 -23.11 10.05
N TYR A 73 13.26 -24.11 9.37
CA TYR A 73 12.08 -24.81 9.83
C TYR A 73 12.33 -25.58 11.13
N SER A 74 13.50 -26.23 11.27
CA SER A 74 13.87 -26.91 12.51
C SER A 74 14.00 -25.95 13.66
N ILE A 75 14.61 -24.78 13.45
CA ILE A 75 14.70 -23.74 14.49
C ILE A 75 13.32 -23.29 14.92
N LEU A 76 12.41 -23.07 13.98
CA LEU A 76 11.03 -22.69 14.28
C LEU A 76 10.30 -23.75 15.08
N LYS A 77 10.45 -25.02 14.70
CA LYS A 77 9.83 -26.14 15.38
C LYS A 77 10.37 -26.34 16.80
N GLU A 78 11.68 -26.18 16.99
CA GLU A 78 12.30 -26.25 18.32
C GLU A 78 11.84 -25.12 19.24
N GLU A 79 11.72 -23.89 18.73
CA GLU A 79 11.39 -22.71 19.53
C GLU A 79 9.89 -22.56 19.80
N SER A 80 9.04 -22.95 18.82
CA SER A 80 7.58 -22.77 18.91
C SER A 80 6.84 -24.02 19.45
N GLY A 81 7.46 -25.20 19.40
CA GLY A 81 6.86 -26.45 19.86
C GLY A 81 5.48 -26.70 19.22
N GLU A 82 4.49 -26.99 20.07
CA GLU A 82 3.09 -27.20 19.65
C GLU A 82 2.37 -25.90 19.24
N LEU A 83 2.95 -24.74 19.54
CA LEU A 83 2.39 -23.41 19.20
C LEU A 83 2.81 -22.91 17.81
N MET A 84 3.46 -23.77 17.01
CA MET A 84 3.87 -23.39 15.67
C MET A 84 2.63 -23.08 14.80
N PRO A 85 2.52 -21.87 14.23
CA PRO A 85 1.37 -21.53 13.40
C PRO A 85 1.34 -22.36 12.13
N HIS A 86 0.14 -22.64 11.65
CA HIS A 86 -0.05 -23.33 10.40
C HIS A 86 0.52 -22.50 9.24
N SER A 87 1.24 -23.14 8.33
CA SER A 87 1.94 -22.51 7.22
C SER A 87 1.48 -23.11 5.89
N TYR A 88 1.77 -22.42 4.80
CA TYR A 88 1.50 -22.87 3.44
C TYR A 88 2.80 -22.96 2.63
N ILE A 89 2.87 -23.91 1.70
CA ILE A 89 3.97 -23.99 0.75
C ILE A 89 3.44 -24.09 -0.67
N VAL A 90 3.85 -23.15 -1.51
CA VAL A 90 3.55 -23.14 -2.95
C VAL A 90 4.66 -23.86 -3.68
N THR A 91 4.31 -24.96 -4.37
CA THR A 91 5.29 -25.85 -5.01
C THR A 91 4.70 -26.60 -6.19
N LEU A 92 5.53 -26.98 -7.15
CA LEU A 92 5.17 -27.89 -8.24
C LEU A 92 5.34 -29.37 -7.87
N ASP A 93 5.99 -29.67 -6.74
CA ASP A 93 6.21 -31.05 -6.30
C ASP A 93 4.93 -31.67 -5.74
N LYS A 94 4.30 -32.55 -6.54
CA LYS A 94 3.10 -33.30 -6.15
C LYS A 94 3.33 -34.30 -5.01
N ASN A 95 4.59 -34.67 -4.76
CA ASN A 95 4.96 -35.66 -3.74
C ASN A 95 5.42 -34.97 -2.42
N ILE A 96 5.33 -33.66 -2.32
CA ILE A 96 5.81 -32.88 -1.18
C ILE A 96 5.26 -33.39 0.16
N ASN A 97 4.04 -33.93 0.18
CA ASN A 97 3.39 -34.49 1.38
C ASN A 97 4.20 -35.58 2.07
N LYS A 98 5.13 -36.24 1.35
CA LYS A 98 6.01 -37.27 1.94
C LYS A 98 7.12 -36.65 2.82
N ASN A 99 7.40 -35.38 2.64
CA ASN A 99 8.52 -34.68 3.22
C ASN A 99 8.11 -33.62 4.27
N ILE A 100 6.80 -33.36 4.41
CA ILE A 100 6.27 -32.33 5.32
C ILE A 100 5.39 -32.94 6.39
N ASP A 101 5.28 -32.26 7.52
CA ASP A 101 4.23 -32.53 8.52
C ASP A 101 2.94 -31.83 8.08
N SER A 102 2.01 -32.60 7.53
CA SER A 102 0.73 -32.09 6.99
C SER A 102 -0.16 -31.44 8.06
N ARG A 103 0.14 -31.63 9.35
CA ARG A 103 -0.56 -30.95 10.46
C ARG A 103 -0.11 -29.48 10.57
N LEU A 104 1.11 -29.17 10.13
CA LEU A 104 1.73 -27.87 10.26
C LEU A 104 1.83 -27.11 8.94
N ILE A 105 1.86 -27.83 7.81
CA ILE A 105 2.03 -27.24 6.48
C ILE A 105 1.03 -27.80 5.50
N THR A 106 0.29 -26.91 4.85
CA THR A 106 -0.58 -27.25 3.69
C THR A 106 0.13 -26.91 2.39
N PRO A 107 0.34 -27.90 1.48
CA PRO A 107 0.88 -27.62 0.17
C PRO A 107 -0.19 -27.10 -0.78
N ILE A 108 0.19 -26.08 -1.56
CA ILE A 108 -0.56 -25.52 -2.68
C ILE A 108 0.21 -25.92 -3.95
N ILE A 109 -0.32 -26.89 -4.69
CA ILE A 109 0.37 -27.48 -5.85
C ILE A 109 0.13 -26.59 -7.07
N THR A 110 1.00 -25.62 -7.24
CA THR A 110 1.01 -24.68 -8.38
C THR A 110 2.36 -23.98 -8.48
N ASP A 111 2.60 -23.26 -9.57
CA ASP A 111 3.77 -22.38 -9.63
C ASP A 111 3.53 -21.06 -8.87
N GLY A 112 4.63 -20.42 -8.45
CA GLY A 112 4.57 -19.22 -7.63
C GLY A 112 3.96 -18.02 -8.35
N THR A 113 4.18 -17.87 -9.65
CA THR A 113 3.64 -16.77 -10.45
C THR A 113 2.13 -16.89 -10.56
N TYR A 114 1.65 -18.07 -10.90
CA TYR A 114 0.20 -18.34 -10.97
C TYR A 114 -0.47 -18.13 -9.61
N PHE A 115 0.17 -18.60 -8.52
CA PHE A 115 -0.35 -18.38 -7.16
C PHE A 115 -0.51 -16.88 -6.84
N ILE A 116 0.52 -16.08 -7.06
CA ILE A 116 0.48 -14.65 -6.76
C ILE A 116 -0.55 -13.93 -7.64
N HIS A 117 -0.62 -14.28 -8.94
CA HIS A 117 -1.62 -13.70 -9.84
C HIS A 117 -3.05 -14.05 -9.42
N THR A 118 -3.31 -15.30 -9.08
CA THR A 118 -4.63 -15.75 -8.62
C THR A 118 -5.00 -15.09 -7.29
N LEU A 119 -4.07 -15.00 -6.35
CA LEU A 119 -4.28 -14.31 -5.08
C LEU A 119 -4.61 -12.82 -5.31
N LYS A 120 -3.90 -12.14 -6.22
CA LYS A 120 -4.18 -10.76 -6.59
C LYS A 120 -5.62 -10.62 -7.12
N ASN A 121 -6.03 -11.48 -8.05
CA ASN A 121 -7.37 -11.41 -8.64
C ASN A 121 -8.47 -11.62 -7.58
N ILE A 122 -8.31 -12.60 -6.70
CA ILE A 122 -9.24 -12.83 -5.58
C ILE A 122 -9.33 -11.57 -4.70
N LEU A 123 -8.20 -10.95 -4.37
CA LEU A 123 -8.20 -9.75 -3.53
C LEU A 123 -8.84 -8.53 -4.22
N ILE A 124 -8.82 -8.46 -5.55
CA ILE A 124 -9.53 -7.45 -6.34
C ILE A 124 -11.04 -7.75 -6.32
N GLU A 125 -11.45 -9.00 -6.58
CA GLU A 125 -12.85 -9.45 -6.53
C GLU A 125 -13.48 -9.19 -5.14
N GLU A 126 -12.74 -9.48 -4.07
CA GLU A 126 -13.13 -9.22 -2.68
C GLU A 126 -13.00 -7.73 -2.28
N LYS A 127 -12.67 -6.84 -3.22
CA LYS A 127 -12.51 -5.40 -2.99
C LYS A 127 -11.50 -5.03 -1.90
N VAL A 128 -10.52 -5.87 -1.65
CA VAL A 128 -9.39 -5.58 -0.77
C VAL A 128 -8.31 -4.78 -1.50
N LEU A 129 -8.05 -5.16 -2.77
CA LEU A 129 -7.16 -4.43 -3.67
C LEU A 129 -7.96 -3.70 -4.75
N MET A 130 -7.37 -2.64 -5.25
CA MET A 130 -7.84 -1.94 -6.45
C MET A 130 -7.38 -2.67 -7.71
N ASP A 131 -8.17 -2.59 -8.76
CA ASP A 131 -7.79 -3.02 -10.10
C ASP A 131 -6.72 -2.09 -10.69
N ASP A 132 -5.87 -2.63 -11.57
CA ASP A 132 -4.77 -1.86 -12.19
C ASP A 132 -5.28 -0.73 -13.11
N SER A 133 -6.53 -0.76 -13.56
CA SER A 133 -7.15 0.33 -14.32
C SER A 133 -7.17 1.66 -13.57
N ILE A 134 -7.05 1.62 -12.22
CA ILE A 134 -7.00 2.82 -11.40
C ILE A 134 -5.81 3.73 -11.74
N ASP A 135 -4.73 3.18 -12.27
CA ASP A 135 -3.56 3.95 -12.71
C ASP A 135 -3.92 4.90 -13.85
N LEU A 136 -4.63 4.37 -14.84
CA LEU A 136 -5.09 5.16 -15.98
C LEU A 136 -6.08 6.24 -15.52
N TYR A 137 -6.97 5.90 -14.58
CA TYR A 137 -7.93 6.87 -14.05
C TYR A 137 -7.26 8.00 -13.30
N ALA A 138 -6.24 7.69 -12.50
CA ALA A 138 -5.46 8.70 -11.79
C ALA A 138 -4.77 9.66 -12.74
N GLU A 139 -4.16 9.15 -13.82
CA GLU A 139 -3.47 9.94 -14.82
C GLU A 139 -4.44 10.82 -15.64
N LEU A 140 -5.58 10.26 -16.09
CA LEU A 140 -6.61 11.02 -16.80
C LEU A 140 -7.21 12.13 -15.92
N MET A 141 -7.52 11.84 -14.67
CA MET A 141 -8.06 12.84 -13.76
C MET A 141 -7.04 13.92 -13.43
N LEU A 142 -5.77 13.57 -13.30
CA LEU A 142 -4.71 14.54 -13.11
C LEU A 142 -4.70 15.55 -14.24
N GLU A 143 -4.68 15.09 -15.51
CA GLU A 143 -4.72 15.95 -16.69
C GLU A 143 -5.97 16.85 -16.72
N VAL A 144 -7.14 16.29 -16.41
CA VAL A 144 -8.41 17.03 -16.38
C VAL A 144 -8.36 18.15 -15.33
N ILE A 145 -7.94 17.84 -14.11
CA ILE A 145 -7.90 18.83 -13.02
C ILE A 145 -6.82 19.87 -13.25
N GLU A 146 -5.64 19.50 -13.77
CA GLU A 146 -4.59 20.46 -14.14
C GLU A 146 -5.08 21.48 -15.19
N ASN A 147 -5.78 21.01 -16.21
CA ASN A 147 -6.35 21.87 -17.26
C ASN A 147 -7.41 22.83 -16.68
N ILE A 148 -8.29 22.33 -15.80
CA ILE A 148 -9.31 23.18 -15.13
C ILE A 148 -8.62 24.16 -14.20
N HIS A 149 -7.66 23.76 -13.41
CA HIS A 149 -6.91 24.60 -12.49
C HIS A 149 -6.20 25.73 -13.26
N TYR A 150 -5.49 25.41 -14.32
CA TYR A 150 -4.85 26.40 -15.18
C TYR A 150 -5.86 27.41 -15.76
N LYS A 151 -7.01 26.94 -16.25
CA LYS A 151 -8.07 27.80 -16.77
C LYS A 151 -8.62 28.73 -15.71
N VAL A 152 -8.92 28.23 -14.51
CA VAL A 152 -9.41 29.03 -13.38
C VAL A 152 -8.39 30.11 -13.01
N MET A 153 -7.11 29.74 -12.88
CA MET A 153 -6.02 30.68 -12.55
C MET A 153 -5.81 31.76 -13.61
N SER A 154 -5.97 31.44 -14.89
CA SER A 154 -5.76 32.38 -15.98
C SER A 154 -6.92 33.36 -16.18
N GLU A 155 -8.16 32.94 -15.93
CA GLU A 155 -9.35 33.74 -16.21
C GLU A 155 -9.92 34.46 -14.99
N LEU A 156 -9.73 33.91 -13.75
CA LEU A 156 -10.31 34.47 -12.54
C LEU A 156 -9.22 34.98 -11.60
N LYS A 157 -9.01 36.29 -11.63
CA LYS A 157 -8.02 36.92 -10.73
C LYS A 157 -8.59 37.08 -9.32
N ILE A 158 -7.77 36.77 -8.29
CA ILE A 158 -8.16 36.90 -6.88
C ILE A 158 -8.60 38.32 -6.54
N SER A 159 -8.02 39.35 -7.18
CA SER A 159 -8.41 40.76 -6.99
C SER A 159 -9.84 41.08 -7.43
N GLU A 160 -10.38 40.33 -8.40
CA GLU A 160 -11.73 40.49 -8.94
C GLU A 160 -12.71 39.51 -8.31
N TYR A 161 -12.22 38.31 -8.01
CA TYR A 161 -12.99 37.18 -7.47
C TYR A 161 -12.30 36.58 -6.24
N PRO A 162 -12.32 37.22 -5.06
CA PRO A 162 -11.56 36.76 -3.89
C PRO A 162 -11.84 35.33 -3.45
N ASN A 163 -13.09 34.86 -3.66
CA ASN A 163 -13.49 33.50 -3.28
C ASN A 163 -12.87 32.41 -4.15
N VAL A 164 -12.30 32.76 -5.31
CA VAL A 164 -11.59 31.79 -6.17
C VAL A 164 -10.40 31.16 -5.46
N LEU A 165 -9.86 31.81 -4.43
CA LEU A 165 -8.79 31.26 -3.59
C LEU A 165 -9.16 29.91 -2.97
N TYR A 166 -10.43 29.72 -2.61
CA TYR A 166 -10.87 28.43 -2.07
C TYR A 166 -10.93 27.34 -3.14
N THR A 167 -11.28 27.69 -4.38
CA THR A 167 -11.22 26.73 -5.50
C THR A 167 -9.79 26.38 -5.84
N TYR A 168 -8.85 27.32 -5.80
CA TYR A 168 -7.44 27.01 -5.98
C TYR A 168 -6.97 26.00 -4.93
N ALA A 169 -7.19 26.31 -3.64
CA ALA A 169 -6.80 25.42 -2.56
C ALA A 169 -7.44 24.02 -2.67
N TYR A 170 -8.71 23.94 -3.07
CA TYR A 170 -9.40 22.69 -3.30
C TYR A 170 -8.76 21.87 -4.44
N GLN A 171 -8.51 22.53 -5.57
CA GLN A 171 -7.90 21.87 -6.73
C GLN A 171 -6.47 21.42 -6.44
N ASP A 172 -5.69 22.22 -5.69
CA ASP A 172 -4.38 21.82 -5.18
C ASP A 172 -4.47 20.55 -4.33
N GLY A 173 -5.48 20.47 -3.45
CA GLY A 173 -5.71 19.27 -2.66
C GLY A 173 -6.00 18.02 -3.51
N VAL A 174 -6.84 18.14 -4.55
CA VAL A 174 -7.13 17.05 -5.50
C VAL A 174 -5.85 16.62 -6.23
N LEU A 175 -5.12 17.59 -6.78
CA LEU A 175 -3.86 17.35 -7.51
C LEU A 175 -2.84 16.65 -6.62
N ASP A 176 -2.68 17.08 -5.39
CA ASP A 176 -1.75 16.46 -4.44
C ASP A 176 -2.12 15.02 -4.12
N ALA A 177 -3.41 14.69 -3.99
CA ALA A 177 -3.87 13.32 -3.76
C ALA A 177 -3.54 12.42 -4.96
N LEU A 178 -3.80 12.88 -6.20
CA LEU A 178 -3.51 12.15 -7.43
C LEU A 178 -2.01 11.98 -7.64
N LEU A 179 -1.22 13.04 -7.52
CA LEU A 179 0.24 13.00 -7.66
C LEU A 179 0.88 12.09 -6.62
N ARG A 180 0.36 12.08 -5.39
CA ARG A 180 0.86 11.22 -4.34
C ARG A 180 0.59 9.75 -4.64
N PHE A 181 -0.59 9.41 -5.16
CA PHE A 181 -0.88 8.07 -5.66
C PHE A 181 0.11 7.66 -6.76
N ILE A 182 0.24 8.45 -7.80
CA ILE A 182 1.12 8.15 -8.95
C ILE A 182 2.57 7.93 -8.51
N LYS A 183 3.09 8.74 -7.57
CA LYS A 183 4.45 8.63 -7.05
C LYS A 183 4.67 7.43 -6.13
N LEU A 184 3.66 7.03 -5.36
CA LEU A 184 3.79 6.04 -4.30
C LEU A 184 3.08 4.71 -4.60
N LYS A 185 2.42 4.58 -5.76
CA LYS A 185 1.73 3.34 -6.16
C LYS A 185 2.62 2.10 -6.11
N CYS A 186 3.91 2.25 -6.42
CA CYS A 186 4.87 1.14 -6.35
C CYS A 186 5.06 0.56 -4.94
N THR A 187 4.67 1.28 -3.88
CA THR A 187 4.69 0.74 -2.51
C THR A 187 3.58 -0.28 -2.27
N GLY A 188 2.54 -0.28 -3.13
CA GLY A 188 1.34 -1.09 -3.03
C GLY A 188 0.40 -0.71 -1.88
N ASP A 189 0.73 0.26 -1.01
CA ASP A 189 -0.15 0.72 0.07
C ASP A 189 -1.38 1.43 -0.48
N TYR A 190 -1.23 2.10 -1.63
CA TYR A 190 -2.28 2.82 -2.32
C TYR A 190 -3.25 1.90 -3.07
N TYR A 191 -2.86 0.66 -3.39
CA TYR A 191 -3.79 -0.33 -3.96
C TYR A 191 -4.65 -1.03 -2.88
N ASN A 192 -4.29 -0.94 -1.60
CA ASN A 192 -5.06 -1.53 -0.52
C ASN A 192 -6.19 -0.60 -0.08
N ARG A 193 -7.43 -0.93 -0.44
CA ARG A 193 -8.63 -0.13 -0.13
C ARG A 193 -8.83 0.09 1.37
N ASN A 194 -8.43 -0.85 2.22
CA ASN A 194 -8.58 -0.74 3.66
C ASN A 194 -7.77 0.40 4.28
N ASN A 195 -6.68 0.84 3.63
CA ASN A 195 -5.87 1.96 4.12
C ASN A 195 -6.60 3.30 4.02
N TYR A 196 -7.52 3.43 3.06
CA TYR A 196 -8.21 4.70 2.78
C TYR A 196 -9.13 5.12 3.93
N SER A 197 -9.80 4.18 4.59
CA SER A 197 -10.67 4.51 5.73
C SER A 197 -9.89 5.18 6.86
N GLY A 198 -8.69 4.67 7.16
CA GLY A 198 -7.79 5.28 8.15
C GLY A 198 -7.32 6.66 7.73
N TRP A 199 -6.90 6.83 6.47
CA TRP A 199 -6.47 8.14 5.97
C TRP A 199 -7.59 9.15 5.96
N LEU A 200 -8.77 8.80 5.47
CA LEU A 200 -9.95 9.68 5.44
C LEU A 200 -10.34 10.13 6.86
N ASN A 201 -10.27 9.25 7.86
CA ASN A 201 -10.54 9.62 9.24
C ASN A 201 -9.54 10.66 9.77
N VAL A 202 -8.26 10.52 9.47
CA VAL A 202 -7.23 11.50 9.87
C VAL A 202 -7.52 12.87 9.25
N TYR A 203 -7.85 12.91 7.96
CA TYR A 203 -8.18 14.17 7.28
C TYR A 203 -9.49 14.76 7.77
N TYR A 204 -10.48 13.93 8.11
CA TYR A 204 -11.74 14.41 8.69
C TYR A 204 -11.54 15.11 10.04
N GLU A 205 -10.71 14.56 10.92
CA GLU A 205 -10.38 15.23 12.20
C GLU A 205 -9.58 16.52 11.97
N ALA A 206 -8.61 16.52 11.07
CA ALA A 206 -7.87 17.72 10.70
C ALA A 206 -8.80 18.81 10.15
N ARG A 207 -9.77 18.44 9.30
CA ARG A 207 -10.78 19.36 8.77
C ARG A 207 -11.60 20.01 9.89
N LYS A 208 -12.07 19.24 10.87
CA LYS A 208 -12.83 19.78 12.02
C LYS A 208 -12.03 20.84 12.78
N GLU A 209 -10.75 20.59 13.00
CA GLU A 209 -9.86 21.55 13.65
C GLU A 209 -9.74 22.84 12.83
N LYS A 210 -9.53 22.71 11.50
CA LYS A 210 -9.43 23.87 10.61
C LYS A 210 -10.70 24.70 10.56
N VAL A 211 -11.86 24.05 10.57
CA VAL A 211 -13.17 24.75 10.68
C VAL A 211 -13.28 25.52 11.98
N ARG A 212 -12.91 24.90 13.12
CA ARG A 212 -12.94 25.57 14.44
C ARG A 212 -12.00 26.78 14.50
N SER A 213 -10.84 26.67 13.87
CA SER A 213 -9.84 27.76 13.80
C SER A 213 -10.10 28.76 12.67
N LYS A 214 -11.21 28.62 11.93
CA LYS A 214 -11.63 29.50 10.82
C LYS A 214 -10.60 29.59 9.68
N LYS A 215 -9.81 28.52 9.47
CA LYS A 215 -8.84 28.40 8.38
C LYS A 215 -9.50 27.80 7.14
N TYR A 216 -10.40 28.55 6.51
CA TYR A 216 -11.26 28.02 5.44
C TYR A 216 -10.50 27.63 4.17
N GLN A 217 -9.35 28.23 3.89
CA GLN A 217 -8.48 27.81 2.80
C GLN A 217 -7.93 26.39 3.05
N ASP A 218 -7.46 26.10 4.28
CA ASP A 218 -7.00 24.77 4.66
C ASP A 218 -8.16 23.76 4.60
N VAL A 219 -9.39 24.20 4.95
CA VAL A 219 -10.60 23.36 4.83
C VAL A 219 -10.83 22.98 3.36
N ALA A 220 -10.78 23.97 2.45
CA ALA A 220 -10.96 23.71 1.01
C ALA A 220 -9.89 22.74 0.47
N TYR A 221 -8.62 22.94 0.86
CA TYR A 221 -7.55 22.01 0.48
C TYR A 221 -7.81 20.59 0.99
N ILE A 222 -8.19 20.42 2.26
CA ILE A 222 -8.49 19.09 2.82
C ILE A 222 -9.69 18.47 2.13
N ASP A 223 -10.74 19.23 1.81
CA ASP A 223 -11.89 18.74 1.06
C ASP A 223 -11.49 18.27 -0.34
N GLY A 224 -10.62 19.00 -1.02
CA GLY A 224 -10.02 18.60 -2.30
C GLY A 224 -9.21 17.33 -2.18
N TYR A 225 -8.34 17.27 -1.20
CA TYR A 225 -7.48 16.09 -0.98
C TYR A 225 -8.31 14.83 -0.67
N THR A 226 -9.32 14.93 0.18
CA THR A 226 -10.20 13.80 0.52
C THR A 226 -11.08 13.38 -0.64
N ASN A 227 -11.56 14.32 -1.46
CA ASN A 227 -12.28 13.99 -2.70
C ASN A 227 -11.35 13.32 -3.71
N GLY A 228 -10.11 13.79 -3.85
CA GLY A 228 -9.08 13.13 -4.67
C GLY A 228 -8.78 11.69 -4.22
N LEU A 229 -8.68 11.45 -2.91
CA LEU A 229 -8.60 10.09 -2.37
C LEU A 229 -9.87 9.27 -2.67
N GLY A 230 -11.03 9.91 -2.66
CA GLY A 230 -12.32 9.28 -2.95
C GLY A 230 -12.41 8.69 -4.36
N ILE A 231 -11.71 9.28 -5.33
CA ILE A 231 -11.65 8.76 -6.72
C ILE A 231 -11.19 7.30 -6.73
N PHE A 232 -10.23 6.95 -5.90
CA PHE A 232 -9.67 5.59 -5.84
C PHE A 232 -10.61 4.56 -5.20
N LEU A 233 -11.68 5.00 -4.54
CA LEU A 233 -12.69 4.13 -3.94
C LEU A 233 -13.92 3.93 -4.84
N MET A 234 -14.01 4.65 -5.94
CA MET A 234 -15.12 4.52 -6.90
C MET A 234 -14.98 3.23 -7.70
N ASP A 235 -16.07 2.48 -7.81
CA ASP A 235 -16.09 1.21 -8.55
C ASP A 235 -16.45 1.41 -10.04
N ASN A 236 -16.84 2.62 -10.44
CA ASN A 236 -17.27 2.93 -11.81
C ASN A 236 -16.65 4.24 -12.30
N ILE A 237 -15.92 4.16 -13.43
CA ILE A 237 -15.30 5.31 -14.09
C ILE A 237 -16.32 6.38 -14.51
N GLU A 238 -17.55 6.00 -14.85
CA GLU A 238 -18.59 6.95 -15.25
C GLU A 238 -18.86 8.00 -14.17
N ILE A 239 -18.59 7.66 -12.89
CA ILE A 239 -18.75 8.58 -11.76
C ILE A 239 -17.73 9.73 -11.85
N LEU A 240 -16.59 9.55 -12.51
CA LEU A 240 -15.58 10.59 -12.67
C LEU A 240 -16.10 11.81 -13.44
N GLN A 241 -17.05 11.63 -14.36
CA GLN A 241 -17.74 12.73 -15.04
C GLN A 241 -18.55 13.64 -14.10
N TYR A 242 -18.87 13.13 -12.90
CA TYR A 242 -19.60 13.84 -11.86
C TYR A 242 -18.71 14.35 -10.74
N PHE A 243 -17.39 14.23 -10.90
CA PHE A 243 -16.43 14.69 -9.90
C PHE A 243 -16.50 16.22 -9.80
N PRO A 244 -16.63 16.78 -8.56
CA PRO A 244 -16.69 18.22 -8.38
C PRO A 244 -15.31 18.84 -8.64
N CYS A 245 -15.22 19.72 -9.63
CA CYS A 245 -13.99 20.41 -10.00
C CYS A 245 -13.88 21.82 -9.43
N TYR A 246 -14.98 22.39 -8.97
CA TYR A 246 -15.06 23.74 -8.42
C TYR A 246 -15.54 23.69 -6.97
N TYR A 247 -15.00 24.56 -6.15
CA TYR A 247 -15.29 24.57 -4.72
C TYR A 247 -15.98 25.86 -4.29
N ILE A 248 -17.15 25.71 -3.68
CA ILE A 248 -17.83 26.81 -3.00
C ILE A 248 -18.25 26.32 -1.61
N TYR A 249 -17.68 26.93 -0.57
CA TYR A 249 -17.95 26.55 0.82
C TYR A 249 -19.45 26.72 1.16
N GLY A 250 -20.03 25.63 1.65
CA GLY A 250 -21.44 25.64 2.10
C GLY A 250 -22.49 25.47 1.02
N LEU A 251 -22.14 25.46 -0.26
CA LEU A 251 -23.04 25.13 -1.34
C LEU A 251 -23.25 23.61 -1.43
N LYS A 252 -24.52 23.19 -1.48
CA LYS A 252 -24.91 21.79 -1.68
C LYS A 252 -25.04 21.41 -3.15
N LYS A 253 -24.76 22.34 -4.07
CA LYS A 253 -24.89 22.14 -5.53
C LYS A 253 -23.54 21.89 -6.14
N ASP A 254 -23.45 20.80 -6.91
CA ASP A 254 -22.27 20.50 -7.71
C ASP A 254 -22.22 21.42 -8.91
N ILE A 255 -21.30 22.39 -8.91
CA ILE A 255 -21.02 23.24 -10.06
C ILE A 255 -19.99 22.52 -10.94
N ARG A 256 -20.34 22.26 -12.18
CA ARG A 256 -19.54 21.48 -13.14
C ARG A 256 -19.10 22.30 -14.32
N ASP A 257 -19.86 23.32 -14.67
CA ASP A 257 -19.57 24.22 -15.79
C ASP A 257 -18.84 25.47 -15.30
N PHE A 258 -17.79 25.85 -16.03
CA PHE A 258 -16.99 27.02 -15.69
C PHE A 258 -17.78 28.32 -15.76
N ASN A 259 -18.73 28.45 -16.72
CA ASN A 259 -19.54 29.65 -16.82
C ASN A 259 -20.57 29.72 -15.69
N GLU A 260 -21.14 28.58 -15.27
CA GLU A 260 -21.98 28.50 -14.08
C GLU A 260 -21.18 28.87 -12.80
N TYR A 261 -19.91 28.46 -12.72
CA TYR A 261 -19.06 28.80 -11.59
C TYR A 261 -18.71 30.30 -11.56
N LYS A 262 -18.53 30.92 -12.72
CA LYS A 262 -18.19 32.33 -12.86
C LYS A 262 -19.39 33.28 -12.60
N SER A 263 -20.64 32.80 -12.81
CA SER A 263 -21.89 33.55 -12.59
C SER A 263 -22.26 33.65 -11.11
#